data_b3094afb97f7b931a30024a032ad4988
#
_entry.id   b3094afb97f7b931a30024a032ad4988
#
_cell.length_a   1.000
_cell.length_b   1.000
_cell.length_c   1.000
_cell.angle_alpha   90.00
_cell.angle_beta   90.00
_cell.angle_gamma   90.00
#
_symmetry.space_group_name_H-M   'P 1'
#
loop_
_entity.id
_entity.type
_entity.pdbx_description
1 polymer ?
#
loop_
_entity_poly.entity_id
_entity_poly.type
_entity_poly.pdbx_seq_one_letter_code
_entity_poly.pdbx_strand_id
1 'polypeptide(L)'
;MIDYMKEYGKVSNEFALEGKVLEICPYGEGHINLTLLVTTDKKRYILQKMNTRVFPDSDGLMNNICGVTEHLKARGIETLSVVPTKDGKSYIKWEECYRVYDFIENTVTYQTASDINVFRNSGKAFGEFQNYLAEFDASKLTEIIKRFHDTPNRFAAFKEALEKDAFGRAKDCQKEIEFVLSHENTYGIAMEGLKDGSLPLRVTHNDTKLNNILMDDKTGEARAVIDLDTIMPGSMLFDFGDSIRFGASTAAEDEKDLSKVHFDINLFKAYAEGYCGAVKDSITAREAELLPYGSYLMTIECGMRFLTDYLSGDTYFATKYEGHNLVRCRTQIQLASEMEAQFKEMGEIIKEILA
;
A
#
# COMPACT_ATOMS: atom_id res chain seq x y z
N MET A 1 -18.02 27.32 4.28
CA MET A 1 -18.30 25.89 3.99
C MET A 1 -18.24 25.73 2.47
N ILE A 2 -17.47 24.75 1.96
CA ILE A 2 -17.35 24.52 0.51
C ILE A 2 -18.69 23.99 -0.01
N ASP A 3 -19.19 24.57 -1.10
CA ASP A 3 -20.33 24.04 -1.83
C ASP A 3 -19.82 23.07 -2.90
N TYR A 4 -19.76 21.79 -2.57
CA TYR A 4 -19.23 20.74 -3.43
C TYR A 4 -20.02 20.54 -4.72
N MET A 5 -21.33 20.77 -4.70
CA MET A 5 -22.17 20.74 -5.91
C MET A 5 -21.78 21.83 -6.90
N LYS A 6 -21.53 23.04 -6.41
CA LYS A 6 -21.09 24.16 -7.24
C LYS A 6 -19.69 23.95 -7.80
N GLU A 7 -18.79 23.40 -6.98
CA GLU A 7 -17.37 23.25 -7.33
C GLU A 7 -17.14 22.03 -8.26
N TYR A 8 -17.77 20.89 -7.96
CA TYR A 8 -17.50 19.61 -8.67
C TYR A 8 -18.64 19.15 -9.57
N GLY A 9 -19.81 19.78 -9.55
CA GLY A 9 -20.96 19.42 -10.39
C GLY A 9 -20.68 19.53 -11.88
N LYS A 10 -19.85 20.51 -12.30
CA LYS A 10 -19.46 20.62 -13.72
C LYS A 10 -18.60 19.43 -14.15
N VAL A 11 -17.59 19.07 -13.37
CA VAL A 11 -16.69 17.96 -13.72
C VAL A 11 -17.41 16.62 -13.65
N SER A 12 -18.27 16.40 -12.65
CA SER A 12 -19.04 15.14 -12.55
C SER A 12 -19.97 14.94 -13.77
N ASN A 13 -20.52 16.01 -14.32
CA ASN A 13 -21.38 15.95 -15.50
C ASN A 13 -20.64 15.62 -16.81
N GLU A 14 -19.33 15.64 -16.85
CA GLU A 14 -18.55 15.19 -18.02
C GLU A 14 -18.42 13.66 -18.10
N PHE A 15 -18.66 12.96 -16.99
CA PHE A 15 -18.65 11.50 -16.95
C PHE A 15 -20.00 10.90 -17.37
N ALA A 16 -19.98 9.66 -17.84
CA ALA A 16 -21.15 8.90 -18.27
C ALA A 16 -21.94 8.36 -17.05
N LEU A 17 -22.31 9.25 -16.12
CA LEU A 17 -23.08 8.89 -14.94
C LEU A 17 -24.51 8.53 -15.35
N GLU A 18 -25.07 7.51 -14.71
CA GLU A 18 -26.48 7.19 -14.83
C GLU A 18 -27.30 8.07 -13.85
N GLY A 19 -28.34 8.70 -14.34
CA GLY A 19 -29.22 9.54 -13.55
C GLY A 19 -28.76 10.99 -13.43
N LYS A 20 -29.50 11.74 -12.63
CA LYS A 20 -29.23 13.15 -12.32
C LYS A 20 -28.48 13.26 -11.00
N VAL A 21 -27.38 14.00 -10.97
CA VAL A 21 -26.63 14.28 -9.75
C VAL A 21 -27.51 15.06 -8.77
N LEU A 22 -27.66 14.53 -7.57
CA LEU A 22 -28.45 15.11 -6.47
C LEU A 22 -27.54 15.72 -5.40
N GLU A 23 -26.40 15.06 -5.09
CA GLU A 23 -25.51 15.46 -4.01
C GLU A 23 -24.06 15.12 -4.34
N ILE A 24 -23.12 15.95 -3.88
CA ILE A 24 -21.69 15.70 -3.85
C ILE A 24 -21.17 16.08 -2.47
N CYS A 25 -20.53 15.13 -1.78
CA CYS A 25 -19.97 15.37 -0.44
C CYS A 25 -18.61 14.64 -0.26
N PRO A 26 -17.75 15.07 0.69
CA PRO A 26 -16.53 14.36 1.02
C PRO A 26 -16.81 12.93 1.44
N TYR A 27 -15.91 12.02 1.06
CA TYR A 27 -16.04 10.60 1.37
C TYR A 27 -14.68 9.96 1.69
N GLY A 28 -14.67 9.11 2.72
CA GLY A 28 -13.47 8.38 3.15
C GLY A 28 -12.45 9.25 3.91
N GLU A 29 -11.36 8.62 4.31
CA GLU A 29 -10.28 9.22 5.11
C GLU A 29 -8.94 9.28 4.35
N GLY A 30 -8.97 9.10 3.03
CA GLY A 30 -7.78 9.14 2.18
C GLY A 30 -7.11 10.53 2.22
N HIS A 31 -5.76 10.56 2.31
CA HIS A 31 -5.01 11.79 2.48
C HIS A 31 -4.31 12.28 1.20
N ILE A 32 -4.23 11.43 0.17
CA ILE A 32 -3.51 11.75 -1.07
C ILE A 32 -4.45 12.42 -2.07
N ASN A 33 -5.52 11.75 -2.46
CA ASN A 33 -6.53 12.26 -3.37
C ASN A 33 -7.69 12.90 -2.61
N LEU A 34 -8.29 13.96 -3.17
CA LEU A 34 -9.60 14.40 -2.68
C LEU A 34 -10.66 13.42 -3.20
N THR A 35 -11.33 12.73 -2.29
CA THR A 35 -12.35 11.73 -2.61
C THR A 35 -13.74 12.25 -2.24
N LEU A 36 -14.66 12.18 -3.18
CA LEU A 36 -16.05 12.68 -3.04
C LEU A 36 -17.02 11.56 -3.41
N LEU A 37 -18.10 11.45 -2.64
CA LEU A 37 -19.27 10.66 -2.98
C LEU A 37 -20.18 11.49 -3.86
N VAL A 38 -20.54 10.98 -5.02
CA VAL A 38 -21.54 11.56 -5.92
C VAL A 38 -22.77 10.66 -5.90
N THR A 39 -23.88 11.22 -5.45
CA THR A 39 -25.18 10.53 -5.41
C THR A 39 -26.08 11.03 -6.53
N THR A 40 -26.55 10.09 -7.36
CA THR A 40 -27.57 10.38 -8.37
C THR A 40 -28.93 9.81 -7.96
N ASP A 41 -29.99 10.09 -8.73
CA ASP A 41 -31.29 9.45 -8.54
C ASP A 41 -31.33 7.96 -8.95
N LYS A 42 -30.20 7.39 -9.38
CA LYS A 42 -30.06 5.97 -9.80
C LYS A 42 -29.07 5.20 -8.96
N LYS A 43 -27.86 5.69 -8.81
CA LYS A 43 -26.77 5.01 -8.07
C LYS A 43 -25.74 6.01 -7.53
N ARG A 44 -24.76 5.50 -6.83
CA ARG A 44 -23.65 6.28 -6.24
C ARG A 44 -22.35 6.06 -7.00
N TYR A 45 -21.46 7.04 -6.91
CA TYR A 45 -20.15 7.02 -7.53
C TYR A 45 -19.09 7.63 -6.61
N ILE A 46 -17.84 7.28 -6.86
CA ILE A 46 -16.67 7.93 -6.24
C ILE A 46 -16.01 8.82 -7.28
N LEU A 47 -16.04 10.12 -7.07
CA LEU A 47 -15.28 11.11 -7.84
C LEU A 47 -13.98 11.40 -7.08
N GLN A 48 -12.85 11.30 -7.74
CA GLN A 48 -11.55 11.65 -7.18
C GLN A 48 -10.87 12.75 -7.98
N LYS A 49 -10.41 13.79 -7.26
CA LYS A 49 -9.40 14.71 -7.77
C LYS A 49 -8.03 14.09 -7.48
N MET A 50 -7.31 13.72 -8.53
CA MET A 50 -6.03 13.03 -8.44
C MET A 50 -4.93 14.00 -8.02
N ASN A 51 -4.07 13.57 -7.12
CA ASN A 51 -2.91 14.36 -6.69
C ASN A 51 -1.75 14.21 -7.68
N THR A 52 -1.71 15.08 -8.67
CA THR A 52 -0.67 15.07 -9.71
C THR A 52 0.72 15.47 -9.24
N ARG A 53 0.85 15.96 -7.99
CA ARG A 53 2.17 16.20 -7.39
C ARG A 53 2.80 14.89 -6.90
N VAL A 54 1.98 13.97 -6.38
CA VAL A 54 2.40 12.64 -5.96
C VAL A 54 2.48 11.70 -7.16
N PHE A 55 1.50 11.79 -8.08
CA PHE A 55 1.39 10.96 -9.28
C PHE A 55 1.44 11.83 -10.54
N PRO A 56 2.63 12.28 -10.99
CA PRO A 56 2.75 13.22 -12.09
C PRO A 56 2.38 12.61 -13.46
N ASP A 57 2.52 11.30 -13.61
CA ASP A 57 2.12 10.57 -14.83
C ASP A 57 0.70 10.00 -14.69
N SER A 58 -0.30 10.88 -14.88
CA SER A 58 -1.70 10.48 -14.82
C SER A 58 -2.11 9.50 -15.93
N ASP A 59 -1.47 9.57 -17.11
CA ASP A 59 -1.75 8.64 -18.22
C ASP A 59 -1.25 7.23 -17.87
N GLY A 60 -0.01 7.09 -17.39
CA GLY A 60 0.55 5.83 -16.92
C GLY A 60 -0.25 5.24 -15.77
N LEU A 61 -0.63 6.08 -14.78
CA LEU A 61 -1.46 5.68 -13.64
C LEU A 61 -2.79 5.08 -14.09
N MET A 62 -3.53 5.79 -14.94
CA MET A 62 -4.84 5.31 -15.41
C MET A 62 -4.72 4.11 -16.33
N ASN A 63 -3.64 3.99 -17.13
CA ASN A 63 -3.37 2.79 -17.90
C ASN A 63 -3.15 1.56 -17.01
N ASN A 64 -2.39 1.70 -15.92
CA ASN A 64 -2.20 0.62 -14.95
C ASN A 64 -3.53 0.19 -14.33
N ILE A 65 -4.31 1.14 -13.84
CA ILE A 65 -5.60 0.88 -13.19
C ILE A 65 -6.58 0.22 -14.16
N CYS A 66 -6.75 0.77 -15.37
CA CYS A 66 -7.65 0.20 -16.37
C CYS A 66 -7.20 -1.21 -16.78
N GLY A 67 -5.90 -1.42 -17.07
CA GLY A 67 -5.38 -2.71 -17.47
C GLY A 67 -5.63 -3.80 -16.42
N VAL A 68 -5.35 -3.49 -15.14
CA VAL A 68 -5.56 -4.44 -14.04
C VAL A 68 -7.04 -4.69 -13.78
N THR A 69 -7.87 -3.64 -13.73
CA THR A 69 -9.30 -3.81 -13.45
C THR A 69 -10.03 -4.52 -14.60
N GLU A 70 -9.67 -4.28 -15.85
CA GLU A 70 -10.20 -5.01 -17.02
C GLU A 70 -9.82 -6.49 -16.98
N HIS A 71 -8.58 -6.82 -16.62
CA HIS A 71 -8.12 -8.19 -16.46
C HIS A 71 -8.90 -8.94 -15.37
N LEU A 72 -9.12 -8.31 -14.21
CA LEU A 72 -9.91 -8.88 -13.12
C LEU A 72 -11.37 -9.09 -13.53
N LYS A 73 -12.00 -8.09 -14.16
CA LYS A 73 -13.39 -8.18 -14.64
C LYS A 73 -13.58 -9.28 -15.68
N ALA A 74 -12.62 -9.45 -16.59
CA ALA A 74 -12.67 -10.53 -17.59
C ALA A 74 -12.69 -11.93 -16.96
N ARG A 75 -12.26 -12.05 -15.70
CA ARG A 75 -12.31 -13.29 -14.89
C ARG A 75 -13.51 -13.34 -13.94
N GLY A 76 -14.42 -12.36 -14.02
CA GLY A 76 -15.61 -12.30 -13.15
C GLY A 76 -15.29 -11.85 -11.71
N ILE A 77 -14.11 -11.26 -11.48
CA ILE A 77 -13.70 -10.77 -10.15
C ILE A 77 -14.22 -9.34 -9.96
N GLU A 78 -14.87 -9.10 -8.80
CA GLU A 78 -15.32 -7.77 -8.43
C GLU A 78 -14.12 -6.86 -8.13
N THR A 79 -14.09 -5.70 -8.75
CA THR A 79 -13.01 -4.72 -8.63
C THR A 79 -13.53 -3.33 -8.94
N LEU A 80 -12.69 -2.32 -8.78
CA LEU A 80 -13.03 -0.95 -9.17
C LEU A 80 -13.49 -0.89 -10.64
N SER A 81 -14.56 -0.14 -10.88
CA SER A 81 -15.08 0.12 -12.21
C SER A 81 -14.90 1.59 -12.56
N VAL A 82 -13.96 1.86 -13.47
CA VAL A 82 -13.76 3.22 -13.99
C VAL A 82 -14.97 3.60 -14.83
N VAL A 83 -15.61 4.71 -14.48
CA VAL A 83 -16.68 5.30 -15.27
C VAL A 83 -16.06 6.19 -16.33
N PRO A 84 -16.29 5.93 -17.64
CA PRO A 84 -15.71 6.75 -18.68
C PRO A 84 -16.32 8.14 -18.71
N THR A 85 -15.60 9.07 -19.27
CA THR A 85 -16.14 10.35 -19.68
C THR A 85 -17.13 10.18 -20.84
N LYS A 86 -17.94 11.17 -21.15
CA LYS A 86 -18.88 11.14 -22.28
C LYS A 86 -18.20 10.99 -23.64
N ASP A 87 -16.92 11.37 -23.75
CA ASP A 87 -16.09 11.16 -24.94
C ASP A 87 -15.23 9.88 -24.87
N GLY A 88 -15.50 8.99 -23.89
CA GLY A 88 -14.94 7.64 -23.78
C GLY A 88 -13.56 7.55 -23.11
N LYS A 89 -13.06 8.60 -22.47
CA LYS A 89 -11.78 8.58 -21.76
C LYS A 89 -11.94 8.03 -20.33
N SER A 90 -10.88 7.48 -19.76
CA SER A 90 -10.88 6.95 -18.39
C SER A 90 -10.78 8.03 -17.31
N TYR A 91 -10.39 9.25 -17.65
CA TYR A 91 -10.26 10.39 -16.74
C TYR A 91 -10.31 11.72 -17.51
N ILE A 92 -10.47 12.82 -16.76
CA ILE A 92 -10.43 14.19 -17.28
C ILE A 92 -9.09 14.83 -16.89
N LYS A 93 -8.46 15.48 -17.85
CA LYS A 93 -7.27 16.30 -17.65
C LYS A 93 -7.58 17.76 -18.03
N TRP A 94 -7.91 18.55 -17.01
CA TRP A 94 -8.04 20.00 -17.08
C TRP A 94 -6.85 20.65 -16.38
N GLU A 95 -7.05 21.71 -15.59
CA GLU A 95 -6.02 22.24 -14.67
C GLU A 95 -5.66 21.19 -13.62
N GLU A 96 -6.65 20.40 -13.21
CA GLU A 96 -6.53 19.25 -12.31
C GLU A 96 -6.98 17.98 -13.04
N CYS A 97 -6.62 16.80 -12.52
CA CYS A 97 -7.04 15.52 -13.08
C CYS A 97 -8.14 14.89 -12.24
N TYR A 98 -9.17 14.36 -12.90
CA TYR A 98 -10.34 13.76 -12.24
C TYR A 98 -10.69 12.41 -12.85
N ARG A 99 -11.06 11.46 -11.99
CA ARG A 99 -11.60 10.15 -12.37
C ARG A 99 -12.83 9.82 -11.56
N VAL A 100 -13.65 8.91 -12.07
CA VAL A 100 -14.84 8.43 -11.39
C VAL A 100 -14.84 6.91 -11.39
N TYR A 101 -15.26 6.33 -10.25
CA TYR A 101 -15.53 4.90 -10.11
C TYR A 101 -17.00 4.68 -9.74
N ASP A 102 -17.54 3.53 -10.16
CA ASP A 102 -18.79 3.04 -9.57
C ASP A 102 -18.58 2.81 -8.07
N PHE A 103 -19.60 3.17 -7.28
CA PHE A 103 -19.59 2.87 -5.84
C PHE A 103 -19.93 1.39 -5.63
N ILE A 104 -19.15 0.69 -4.84
CA ILE A 104 -19.41 -0.71 -4.48
C ILE A 104 -20.27 -0.72 -3.22
N GLU A 105 -21.55 -1.09 -3.39
CA GLU A 105 -22.55 -1.03 -2.33
C GLU A 105 -22.39 -2.16 -1.30
N ASN A 106 -22.94 -1.96 -0.08
CA ASN A 106 -22.95 -2.95 1.02
C ASN A 106 -21.54 -3.39 1.44
N THR A 107 -20.61 -2.44 1.48
CA THR A 107 -19.22 -2.68 1.90
C THR A 107 -18.78 -1.71 2.98
N VAL A 108 -17.84 -2.17 3.80
CA VAL A 108 -17.17 -1.39 4.85
C VAL A 108 -15.65 -1.55 4.73
N THR A 109 -14.89 -0.60 5.26
CA THR A 109 -13.44 -0.68 5.42
C THR A 109 -13.08 -0.66 6.90
N TYR A 110 -11.97 -1.32 7.25
CA TYR A 110 -11.44 -1.33 8.61
C TYR A 110 -10.10 -0.59 8.66
N GLN A 111 -9.91 0.27 9.66
CA GLN A 111 -8.66 1.02 9.85
C GLN A 111 -7.61 0.20 10.60
N THR A 112 -8.04 -0.71 11.46
CA THR A 112 -7.17 -1.55 12.29
C THR A 112 -7.72 -2.97 12.34
N ALA A 113 -6.83 -3.94 12.51
CA ALA A 113 -7.18 -5.35 12.72
C ALA A 113 -7.62 -5.55 14.18
N SER A 114 -8.84 -5.10 14.53
CA SER A 114 -9.42 -5.30 15.86
C SER A 114 -9.76 -6.77 16.17
N ASP A 115 -9.85 -7.61 15.14
CA ASP A 115 -10.10 -9.05 15.21
C ASP A 115 -9.08 -9.78 14.31
N ILE A 116 -8.49 -10.83 14.86
CA ILE A 116 -7.52 -11.68 14.16
C ILE A 116 -8.11 -12.27 12.84
N ASN A 117 -9.42 -12.54 12.81
CA ASN A 117 -10.10 -13.04 11.60
C ASN A 117 -10.21 -11.95 10.52
N VAL A 118 -10.39 -10.69 10.90
CA VAL A 118 -10.37 -9.56 9.95
C VAL A 118 -8.98 -9.48 9.30
N PHE A 119 -7.92 -9.67 10.07
CA PHE A 119 -6.56 -9.65 9.52
C PHE A 119 -6.25 -10.88 8.66
N ARG A 120 -6.76 -12.07 9.03
CA ARG A 120 -6.70 -13.27 8.17
C ARG A 120 -7.42 -13.04 6.85
N ASN A 121 -8.61 -12.46 6.89
CA ASN A 121 -9.39 -12.16 5.69
C ASN A 121 -8.70 -11.12 4.79
N SER A 122 -7.98 -10.16 5.38
CA SER A 122 -7.17 -9.23 4.58
C SER A 122 -6.00 -9.93 3.89
N GLY A 123 -5.35 -10.86 4.57
CA GLY A 123 -4.32 -11.72 3.97
C GLY A 123 -4.88 -12.52 2.79
N LYS A 124 -6.05 -13.15 2.98
CA LYS A 124 -6.76 -13.85 1.90
C LYS A 124 -7.04 -12.92 0.72
N ALA A 125 -7.57 -11.72 0.96
CA ALA A 125 -7.91 -10.76 -0.09
C ALA A 125 -6.70 -10.35 -0.93
N PHE A 126 -5.59 -9.97 -0.31
CA PHE A 126 -4.37 -9.62 -1.04
C PHE A 126 -3.70 -10.83 -1.70
N GLY A 127 -3.77 -12.02 -1.09
CA GLY A 127 -3.31 -13.25 -1.71
C GLY A 127 -4.14 -13.62 -2.94
N GLU A 128 -5.47 -13.54 -2.87
CA GLU A 128 -6.37 -13.74 -4.01
C GLU A 128 -6.11 -12.70 -5.11
N PHE A 129 -5.91 -11.44 -4.75
CA PHE A 129 -5.55 -10.37 -5.69
C PHE A 129 -4.25 -10.70 -6.44
N GLN A 130 -3.21 -11.14 -5.74
CA GLN A 130 -1.95 -11.61 -6.34
C GLN A 130 -2.18 -12.80 -7.28
N ASN A 131 -2.98 -13.77 -6.85
CA ASN A 131 -3.25 -14.97 -7.64
C ASN A 131 -4.06 -14.68 -8.91
N TYR A 132 -5.08 -13.81 -8.83
CA TYR A 132 -5.87 -13.39 -9.98
C TYR A 132 -5.05 -12.62 -11.02
N LEU A 133 -3.98 -11.95 -10.58
CA LEU A 133 -3.05 -11.20 -11.43
C LEU A 133 -1.80 -12.00 -11.83
N ALA A 134 -1.68 -13.26 -11.44
CA ALA A 134 -0.49 -14.08 -11.73
C ALA A 134 -0.22 -14.23 -13.25
N GLU A 135 -1.28 -14.22 -14.08
CA GLU A 135 -1.17 -14.29 -15.54
C GLU A 135 -1.09 -12.90 -16.22
N PHE A 136 -1.22 -11.82 -15.46
CA PHE A 136 -1.07 -10.48 -15.98
C PHE A 136 0.42 -10.19 -16.23
N ASP A 137 0.75 -9.73 -17.43
CA ASP A 137 2.12 -9.33 -17.76
C ASP A 137 2.48 -8.02 -17.05
N ALA A 138 3.11 -8.14 -15.89
CA ALA A 138 3.48 -7.02 -15.04
C ALA A 138 4.44 -6.03 -15.75
N SER A 139 5.19 -6.47 -16.78
CA SER A 139 6.07 -5.59 -17.55
C SER A 139 5.33 -4.52 -18.36
N LYS A 140 4.02 -4.67 -18.53
CA LYS A 140 3.15 -3.67 -19.20
C LYS A 140 2.77 -2.51 -18.29
N LEU A 141 2.98 -2.65 -16.99
CA LEU A 141 2.68 -1.57 -16.05
C LEU A 141 3.78 -0.51 -16.07
N THR A 142 3.35 0.74 -15.97
CA THR A 142 4.24 1.88 -15.79
C THR A 142 4.68 1.99 -14.33
N GLU A 143 5.96 2.20 -14.08
CA GLU A 143 6.49 2.52 -12.75
C GLU A 143 6.10 3.97 -12.40
N ILE A 144 4.97 4.16 -11.73
CA ILE A 144 4.38 5.47 -11.42
C ILE A 144 5.21 6.25 -10.41
N ILE A 145 5.75 5.56 -9.43
CA ILE A 145 6.72 6.11 -8.47
C ILE A 145 8.04 5.40 -8.71
N LYS A 146 8.97 6.10 -9.35
CA LYS A 146 10.27 5.51 -9.70
C LYS A 146 11.01 5.01 -8.46
N ARG A 147 11.50 3.76 -8.55
CA ARG A 147 12.30 3.12 -7.51
C ARG A 147 11.60 3.10 -6.16
N PHE A 148 10.28 2.78 -6.13
CA PHE A 148 9.45 2.94 -4.93
C PHE A 148 9.94 2.06 -3.78
N HIS A 149 10.13 0.75 -4.02
CA HIS A 149 10.67 -0.22 -3.06
C HIS A 149 12.09 -0.69 -3.45
N ASP A 150 12.87 0.19 -4.06
CA ASP A 150 14.31 -0.02 -4.28
C ASP A 150 15.06 0.32 -2.98
N THR A 151 15.07 -0.62 -2.03
CA THR A 151 15.68 -0.40 -0.71
C THR A 151 17.17 -0.03 -0.78
N PRO A 152 18.02 -0.58 -1.70
CA PRO A 152 19.36 -0.07 -1.93
C PRO A 152 19.40 1.42 -2.26
N ASN A 153 18.47 1.90 -3.09
CA ASN A 153 18.36 3.33 -3.41
C ASN A 153 17.91 4.17 -2.21
N ARG A 154 16.97 3.65 -1.40
CA ARG A 154 16.57 4.31 -0.15
C ARG A 154 17.75 4.42 0.81
N PHE A 155 18.56 3.38 0.91
CA PHE A 155 19.77 3.38 1.72
C PHE A 155 20.82 4.37 1.21
N ALA A 156 21.01 4.49 -0.11
CA ALA A 156 21.88 5.52 -0.68
C ALA A 156 21.41 6.93 -0.32
N ALA A 157 20.10 7.20 -0.41
CA ALA A 157 19.51 8.49 -0.01
C ALA A 157 19.68 8.75 1.50
N PHE A 158 19.54 7.72 2.34
CA PHE A 158 19.81 7.83 3.77
C PHE A 158 21.27 8.22 4.05
N LYS A 159 22.25 7.55 3.40
CA LYS A 159 23.68 7.88 3.57
C LYS A 159 23.97 9.32 3.15
N GLU A 160 23.37 9.80 2.06
CA GLU A 160 23.53 11.19 1.62
C GLU A 160 22.93 12.19 2.63
N ALA A 161 21.75 11.89 3.19
CA ALA A 161 21.13 12.73 4.22
C ALA A 161 21.97 12.76 5.52
N LEU A 162 22.54 11.62 5.91
CA LEU A 162 23.42 11.48 7.07
C LEU A 162 24.74 12.25 6.88
N GLU A 163 25.38 12.12 5.71
CA GLU A 163 26.62 12.85 5.40
C GLU A 163 26.42 14.37 5.43
N LYS A 164 25.30 14.83 4.90
CA LYS A 164 24.97 16.26 4.90
C LYS A 164 24.61 16.78 6.30
N ASP A 165 23.89 15.98 7.08
CA ASP A 165 23.33 16.37 8.40
C ASP A 165 22.92 17.84 8.47
N ALA A 166 22.18 18.31 7.47
CA ALA A 166 21.92 19.73 7.21
C ALA A 166 21.26 20.46 8.40
N PHE A 167 20.63 19.72 9.31
CA PHE A 167 19.93 20.25 10.47
C PHE A 167 20.64 19.88 11.79
N GLY A 168 21.80 19.20 11.76
CA GLY A 168 22.56 18.78 12.95
C GLY A 168 21.81 17.79 13.83
N ARG A 169 20.93 16.97 13.24
CA ARG A 169 20.03 16.06 13.95
C ARG A 169 20.60 14.63 14.14
N ALA A 170 21.69 14.27 13.44
CA ALA A 170 22.30 12.94 13.54
C ALA A 170 22.70 12.57 14.99
N LYS A 171 23.12 13.55 15.78
CA LYS A 171 23.47 13.35 17.21
C LYS A 171 22.31 12.84 18.07
N ASP A 172 21.06 13.08 17.66
CA ASP A 172 19.85 12.75 18.44
C ASP A 172 19.30 11.36 18.08
N CYS A 173 19.89 10.67 17.06
CA CYS A 173 19.41 9.41 16.54
C CYS A 173 20.53 8.40 16.19
N GLN A 174 21.61 8.40 16.98
CA GLN A 174 22.80 7.54 16.73
C GLN A 174 22.46 6.05 16.73
N LYS A 175 21.57 5.58 17.63
CA LYS A 175 21.17 4.17 17.70
C LYS A 175 20.42 3.74 16.44
N GLU A 176 19.53 4.60 15.95
CA GLU A 176 18.77 4.38 14.74
C GLU A 176 19.69 4.36 13.51
N ILE A 177 20.68 5.24 13.46
CA ILE A 177 21.71 5.27 12.42
C ILE A 177 22.53 3.99 12.43
N GLU A 178 23.04 3.57 13.59
CA GLU A 178 23.82 2.33 13.74
C GLU A 178 23.00 1.11 13.31
N PHE A 179 21.74 1.03 13.69
CA PHE A 179 20.85 -0.06 13.27
C PHE A 179 20.74 -0.12 11.75
N VAL A 180 20.41 0.99 11.09
CA VAL A 180 20.28 1.05 9.63
C VAL A 180 21.60 0.72 8.94
N LEU A 181 22.73 1.23 9.40
CA LEU A 181 24.04 0.95 8.79
C LEU A 181 24.47 -0.51 8.94
N SER A 182 24.17 -1.15 10.09
CA SER A 182 24.59 -2.53 10.37
C SER A 182 23.87 -3.57 9.50
N HIS A 183 22.75 -3.22 8.87
CA HIS A 183 21.95 -4.14 8.05
C HIS A 183 22.08 -3.93 6.54
N GLU A 184 23.07 -3.13 6.08
CA GLU A 184 23.30 -2.82 4.66
C GLU A 184 23.31 -4.04 3.75
N ASN A 185 23.91 -5.15 4.20
CA ASN A 185 24.03 -6.39 3.44
C ASN A 185 22.70 -7.12 3.17
N THR A 186 21.63 -6.72 3.86
CA THR A 186 20.30 -7.33 3.67
C THR A 186 19.44 -6.58 2.64
N TYR A 187 19.72 -5.32 2.35
CA TYR A 187 18.82 -4.46 1.56
C TYR A 187 18.73 -4.83 0.09
N GLY A 188 19.74 -5.53 -0.47
CA GLY A 188 19.80 -5.89 -1.89
C GLY A 188 18.97 -7.10 -2.29
N ILE A 189 18.62 -7.99 -1.36
CA ILE A 189 18.13 -9.35 -1.66
C ILE A 189 16.91 -9.37 -2.59
N ALA A 190 15.91 -8.51 -2.35
CA ALA A 190 14.71 -8.45 -3.18
C ALA A 190 15.01 -7.91 -4.59
N MET A 191 15.80 -6.83 -4.69
CA MET A 191 16.14 -6.21 -5.98
C MET A 191 17.08 -7.08 -6.80
N GLU A 192 18.01 -7.78 -6.17
CA GLU A 192 18.89 -8.76 -6.81
C GLU A 192 18.09 -9.94 -7.32
N GLY A 193 17.15 -10.47 -6.54
CA GLY A 193 16.24 -11.54 -6.94
C GLY A 193 15.35 -11.19 -8.13
N LEU A 194 14.83 -9.95 -8.17
CA LEU A 194 14.10 -9.45 -9.35
C LEU A 194 15.01 -9.31 -10.57
N LYS A 195 16.28 -8.90 -10.38
CA LYS A 195 17.24 -8.68 -11.46
C LYS A 195 17.73 -9.99 -12.05
N ASP A 196 18.02 -11.00 -11.24
CA ASP A 196 18.55 -12.29 -11.67
C ASP A 196 17.44 -13.31 -12.04
N GLY A 197 16.17 -12.96 -11.80
CA GLY A 197 15.00 -13.78 -12.10
C GLY A 197 14.73 -14.89 -11.07
N SER A 198 15.41 -14.93 -9.93
CA SER A 198 15.10 -15.86 -8.84
C SER A 198 13.81 -15.47 -8.11
N LEU A 199 13.41 -14.19 -8.20
CA LEU A 199 12.09 -13.69 -7.84
C LEU A 199 11.34 -13.27 -9.12
N PRO A 200 10.14 -13.78 -9.38
CA PRO A 200 9.34 -13.35 -10.53
C PRO A 200 8.87 -11.90 -10.37
N LEU A 201 8.80 -11.20 -11.51
CA LEU A 201 8.16 -9.89 -11.57
C LEU A 201 6.65 -10.08 -11.48
N ARG A 202 6.01 -9.44 -10.53
CA ARG A 202 4.57 -9.52 -10.29
C ARG A 202 3.91 -8.15 -10.37
N VAL A 203 2.60 -8.14 -10.49
CA VAL A 203 1.80 -6.95 -10.20
C VAL A 203 1.75 -6.77 -8.70
N THR A 204 2.16 -5.62 -8.19
CA THR A 204 2.14 -5.29 -6.77
C THR A 204 1.25 -4.10 -6.48
N HIS A 205 0.52 -4.17 -5.39
CA HIS A 205 -0.34 -3.08 -4.92
C HIS A 205 0.48 -1.96 -4.27
N ASN A 206 1.50 -2.33 -3.50
CA ASN A 206 2.47 -1.45 -2.81
C ASN A 206 1.90 -0.52 -1.71
N ASP A 207 0.63 -0.68 -1.34
CA ASP A 207 0.00 -0.03 -0.19
C ASP A 207 -1.08 -0.96 0.38
N THR A 208 -0.65 -2.13 0.89
CA THR A 208 -1.53 -3.23 1.29
C THR A 208 -2.09 -3.08 2.70
N LYS A 209 -2.59 -1.89 2.99
CA LYS A 209 -3.27 -1.61 4.26
C LYS A 209 -4.66 -2.21 4.28
N LEU A 210 -5.12 -2.55 5.48
CA LEU A 210 -6.44 -3.13 5.70
C LEU A 210 -7.59 -2.25 5.17
N ASN A 211 -7.47 -0.93 5.25
CA ASN A 211 -8.47 0.00 4.74
C ASN A 211 -8.53 0.09 3.19
N ASN A 212 -7.61 -0.57 2.49
CA ASN A 212 -7.64 -0.71 1.03
C ASN A 212 -8.37 -1.98 0.56
N ILE A 213 -9.14 -2.61 1.46
CA ILE A 213 -10.03 -3.73 1.15
C ILE A 213 -11.47 -3.35 1.50
N LEU A 214 -12.37 -3.47 0.54
CA LEU A 214 -13.80 -3.40 0.78
C LEU A 214 -14.28 -4.78 1.25
N MET A 215 -14.78 -4.84 2.47
CA MET A 215 -15.37 -6.04 3.07
C MET A 215 -16.90 -5.97 2.96
N ASP A 216 -17.54 -7.08 2.71
CA ASP A 216 -19.00 -7.20 2.76
C ASP A 216 -19.50 -6.88 4.18
N ASP A 217 -20.48 -5.99 4.28
CA ASP A 217 -20.99 -5.47 5.55
C ASP A 217 -21.74 -6.49 6.42
N LYS A 218 -22.08 -7.66 5.84
CA LYS A 218 -22.82 -8.74 6.53
C LYS A 218 -21.95 -9.95 6.83
N THR A 219 -21.10 -10.34 5.86
CA THR A 219 -20.31 -11.58 5.98
C THR A 219 -18.90 -11.30 6.49
N GLY A 220 -18.37 -10.07 6.34
CA GLY A 220 -16.99 -9.71 6.63
C GLY A 220 -15.98 -10.32 5.64
N GLU A 221 -16.45 -10.91 4.53
CA GLU A 221 -15.57 -11.40 3.46
C GLU A 221 -15.10 -10.23 2.58
N ALA A 222 -13.89 -10.36 2.04
CA ALA A 222 -13.37 -9.36 1.11
C ALA A 222 -14.14 -9.40 -0.22
N ARG A 223 -14.49 -8.21 -0.73
CA ARG A 223 -15.18 -8.03 -2.00
C ARG A 223 -14.27 -7.45 -3.09
N ALA A 224 -13.52 -6.41 -2.75
CA ALA A 224 -12.63 -5.76 -3.72
C ALA A 224 -11.43 -5.12 -3.02
N VAL A 225 -10.27 -5.17 -3.69
CA VAL A 225 -9.10 -4.36 -3.35
C VAL A 225 -9.23 -3.02 -4.07
N ILE A 226 -9.01 -1.93 -3.33
CA ILE A 226 -9.16 -0.55 -3.80
C ILE A 226 -7.86 0.24 -3.62
N ASP A 227 -7.86 1.51 -4.01
CA ASP A 227 -6.69 2.41 -3.96
C ASP A 227 -5.50 1.89 -4.78
N LEU A 228 -5.78 1.64 -6.07
CA LEU A 228 -4.82 1.07 -7.02
C LEU A 228 -3.79 2.09 -7.55
N ASP A 229 -3.59 3.22 -6.89
CA ASP A 229 -2.72 4.31 -7.36
C ASP A 229 -1.22 3.95 -7.32
N THR A 230 -0.86 2.98 -6.50
CA THR A 230 0.50 2.48 -6.37
C THR A 230 0.72 1.14 -7.08
N ILE A 231 -0.24 0.74 -7.94
CA ILE A 231 -0.10 -0.53 -8.65
C ILE A 231 1.02 -0.44 -9.70
N MET A 232 2.04 -1.25 -9.52
CA MET A 232 3.28 -1.23 -10.31
C MET A 232 3.87 -2.64 -10.44
N PRO A 233 4.87 -2.87 -11.32
CA PRO A 233 5.62 -4.10 -11.30
C PRO A 233 6.52 -4.17 -10.05
N GLY A 234 6.58 -5.34 -9.41
CA GLY A 234 7.38 -5.52 -8.20
C GLY A 234 7.48 -6.99 -7.77
N SER A 235 7.69 -7.22 -6.47
CA SER A 235 7.72 -8.54 -5.85
C SER A 235 6.59 -8.67 -4.84
N MET A 236 5.98 -9.87 -4.75
CA MET A 236 4.97 -10.13 -3.71
C MET A 236 5.51 -9.94 -2.29
N LEU A 237 6.84 -9.93 -2.11
CA LEU A 237 7.48 -9.63 -0.83
C LEU A 237 7.13 -8.23 -0.33
N PHE A 238 6.91 -7.27 -1.24
CA PHE A 238 6.55 -5.90 -0.89
C PHE A 238 5.13 -5.83 -0.34
N ASP A 239 4.18 -6.45 -1.03
CA ASP A 239 2.77 -6.47 -0.62
C ASP A 239 2.57 -7.23 0.70
N PHE A 240 3.12 -8.45 0.80
CA PHE A 240 3.07 -9.23 2.03
C PHE A 240 3.73 -8.47 3.19
N GLY A 241 4.92 -7.91 2.91
CA GLY A 241 5.72 -7.21 3.92
C GLY A 241 5.03 -5.94 4.44
N ASP A 242 4.44 -5.12 3.57
CA ASP A 242 3.76 -3.89 3.97
C ASP A 242 2.52 -4.17 4.82
N SER A 243 1.75 -5.21 4.48
CA SER A 243 0.62 -5.66 5.32
C SER A 243 1.07 -6.09 6.71
N ILE A 244 2.16 -6.87 6.82
CA ILE A 244 2.70 -7.32 8.11
C ILE A 244 3.24 -6.14 8.91
N ARG A 245 4.01 -5.25 8.27
CA ARG A 245 4.53 -4.04 8.89
C ARG A 245 3.43 -3.22 9.58
N PHE A 246 2.33 -3.04 8.88
CA PHE A 246 1.22 -2.22 9.36
C PHE A 246 0.32 -2.97 10.34
N GLY A 247 -0.04 -4.23 10.03
CA GLY A 247 -1.10 -4.96 10.70
C GLY A 247 -0.65 -5.88 11.83
N ALA A 248 0.63 -6.29 11.88
CA ALA A 248 1.14 -7.15 12.94
C ALA A 248 1.91 -6.40 14.05
N SER A 249 1.68 -5.09 14.16
CA SER A 249 2.16 -4.25 15.25
C SER A 249 1.10 -4.13 16.34
N THR A 250 1.53 -4.21 17.62
CA THR A 250 0.65 -4.02 18.79
C THR A 250 0.32 -2.55 19.08
N ALA A 251 1.02 -1.61 18.41
CA ALA A 251 0.90 -0.17 18.65
C ALA A 251 0.80 0.63 17.36
N ALA A 252 0.37 1.88 17.47
CA ALA A 252 0.34 2.80 16.36
C ALA A 252 1.76 3.12 15.84
N GLU A 253 1.86 3.50 14.56
CA GLU A 253 3.13 3.83 13.91
C GLU A 253 3.88 4.99 14.59
N ASP A 254 3.15 5.89 15.28
CA ASP A 254 3.68 7.04 16.00
C ASP A 254 3.63 6.90 17.54
N GLU A 255 3.60 5.64 18.08
CA GLU A 255 3.67 5.39 19.51
C GLU A 255 5.03 5.83 20.08
N LYS A 256 5.00 6.64 21.13
CA LYS A 256 6.21 7.17 21.77
C LYS A 256 6.82 6.21 22.80
N ASP A 257 5.99 5.38 23.40
CA ASP A 257 6.39 4.39 24.38
C ASP A 257 6.73 3.07 23.67
N LEU A 258 8.01 2.87 23.38
CA LEU A 258 8.49 1.68 22.68
C LEU A 258 8.22 0.37 23.44
N SER A 259 7.96 0.43 24.76
CA SER A 259 7.59 -0.77 25.52
C SER A 259 6.20 -1.32 25.16
N LYS A 260 5.43 -0.60 24.35
CA LYS A 260 4.13 -1.05 23.81
C LYS A 260 4.22 -1.54 22.36
N VAL A 261 5.36 -1.31 21.72
CA VAL A 261 5.57 -1.63 20.31
C VAL A 261 6.17 -3.01 20.17
N HIS A 262 5.36 -3.98 19.79
CA HIS A 262 5.77 -5.37 19.61
C HIS A 262 5.29 -5.92 18.28
N PHE A 263 6.06 -6.83 17.71
CA PHE A 263 5.66 -7.67 16.61
C PHE A 263 4.83 -8.86 17.14
N ASP A 264 3.57 -8.95 16.72
CA ASP A 264 2.66 -10.03 17.12
C ASP A 264 2.73 -11.19 16.12
N ILE A 265 3.39 -12.28 16.53
CA ILE A 265 3.53 -13.50 15.72
C ILE A 265 2.19 -14.19 15.42
N ASN A 266 1.17 -14.01 16.27
CA ASN A 266 -0.14 -14.58 16.03
C ASN A 266 -0.88 -13.82 14.93
N LEU A 267 -0.73 -12.50 14.87
CA LEU A 267 -1.24 -11.70 13.75
C LEU A 267 -0.49 -12.04 12.46
N PHE A 268 0.85 -12.19 12.50
CA PHE A 268 1.62 -12.67 11.36
C PHE A 268 1.08 -14.01 10.86
N LYS A 269 0.90 -15.00 11.75
CA LYS A 269 0.36 -16.31 11.41
C LYS A 269 -1.01 -16.22 10.77
N ALA A 270 -1.92 -15.45 11.36
CA ALA A 270 -3.26 -15.27 10.82
C ALA A 270 -3.26 -14.67 9.40
N TYR A 271 -2.47 -13.63 9.18
CA TYR A 271 -2.32 -13.05 7.84
C TYR A 271 -1.72 -14.05 6.85
N ALA A 272 -0.65 -14.73 7.26
CA ALA A 272 0.02 -15.76 6.45
C ALA A 272 -0.92 -16.90 6.09
N GLU A 273 -1.79 -17.37 7.01
CA GLU A 273 -2.81 -18.38 6.72
C GLU A 273 -3.75 -17.94 5.59
N GLY A 274 -4.20 -16.69 5.62
CA GLY A 274 -5.03 -16.12 4.55
C GLY A 274 -4.26 -15.97 3.23
N TYR A 275 -3.13 -15.30 3.27
CA TYR A 275 -2.34 -14.96 2.08
C TYR A 275 -1.75 -16.20 1.40
N CYS A 276 -1.00 -17.01 2.13
CA CYS A 276 -0.35 -18.20 1.60
C CYS A 276 -1.38 -19.26 1.14
N GLY A 277 -2.52 -19.36 1.85
CA GLY A 277 -3.62 -20.21 1.40
C GLY A 277 -4.17 -19.83 0.03
N ALA A 278 -4.23 -18.53 -0.26
CA ALA A 278 -4.72 -18.03 -1.55
C ALA A 278 -3.69 -18.15 -2.69
N VAL A 279 -2.39 -18.04 -2.39
CA VAL A 279 -1.32 -18.09 -3.42
C VAL A 279 -0.63 -19.44 -3.50
N LYS A 280 -1.11 -20.47 -2.79
CA LYS A 280 -0.45 -21.78 -2.63
C LYS A 280 0.00 -22.37 -3.97
N ASP A 281 -0.81 -22.26 -5.01
CA ASP A 281 -0.52 -22.85 -6.33
C ASP A 281 0.35 -21.94 -7.25
N SER A 282 0.56 -20.69 -6.88
CA SER A 282 1.27 -19.71 -7.71
C SER A 282 2.55 -19.14 -7.09
N ILE A 283 2.74 -19.33 -5.78
CA ILE A 283 3.95 -18.89 -5.07
C ILE A 283 5.14 -19.80 -5.40
N THR A 284 6.29 -19.21 -5.69
CA THR A 284 7.52 -19.99 -5.88
C THR A 284 8.15 -20.35 -4.53
N ALA A 285 8.99 -21.40 -4.51
CA ALA A 285 9.71 -21.79 -3.30
C ALA A 285 10.59 -20.65 -2.76
N ARG A 286 11.19 -19.87 -3.66
CA ARG A 286 12.05 -18.72 -3.27
C ARG A 286 11.22 -17.57 -2.68
N GLU A 287 10.06 -17.26 -3.22
CA GLU A 287 9.14 -16.28 -2.64
C GLU A 287 8.69 -16.73 -1.23
N ALA A 288 8.25 -17.98 -1.10
CA ALA A 288 7.83 -18.54 0.19
C ALA A 288 8.92 -18.47 1.26
N GLU A 289 10.17 -18.81 0.90
CA GLU A 289 11.35 -18.70 1.77
C GLU A 289 11.57 -17.25 2.25
N LEU A 290 11.32 -16.28 1.38
CA LEU A 290 11.64 -14.87 1.63
C LEU A 290 10.45 -14.05 2.18
N LEU A 291 9.25 -14.60 2.39
CA LEU A 291 8.13 -13.84 2.98
C LEU A 291 8.47 -13.26 4.37
N PRO A 292 9.13 -13.99 5.30
CA PRO A 292 9.59 -13.39 6.56
C PRO A 292 10.55 -12.21 6.35
N TYR A 293 11.49 -12.37 5.42
CA TYR A 293 12.40 -11.30 5.05
C TYR A 293 11.66 -10.10 4.43
N GLY A 294 10.64 -10.33 3.59
CA GLY A 294 9.78 -9.26 3.03
C GLY A 294 9.14 -8.42 4.13
N SER A 295 8.63 -9.05 5.19
CA SER A 295 8.08 -8.36 6.36
C SER A 295 9.10 -7.44 7.03
N TYR A 296 10.30 -7.96 7.28
CA TYR A 296 11.41 -7.18 7.82
C TYR A 296 11.84 -6.07 6.88
N LEU A 297 12.01 -6.36 5.57
CA LEU A 297 12.48 -5.41 4.57
C LEU A 297 11.57 -4.19 4.48
N MET A 298 10.26 -4.39 4.39
CA MET A 298 9.31 -3.30 4.29
C MET A 298 9.27 -2.46 5.58
N THR A 299 9.46 -3.11 6.72
CA THR A 299 9.49 -2.44 8.02
C THR A 299 10.73 -1.56 8.16
N ILE A 300 11.92 -2.10 7.86
CA ILE A 300 13.16 -1.31 7.96
C ILE A 300 13.26 -0.24 6.88
N GLU A 301 12.77 -0.50 5.65
CA GLU A 301 12.70 0.50 4.60
C GLU A 301 11.84 1.70 5.03
N CYS A 302 10.67 1.45 5.63
CA CYS A 302 9.80 2.49 6.14
C CYS A 302 10.50 3.30 7.25
N GLY A 303 11.13 2.62 8.21
CA GLY A 303 11.91 3.26 9.28
C GLY A 303 13.06 4.10 8.74
N MET A 304 13.80 3.58 7.75
CA MET A 304 14.88 4.28 7.07
C MET A 304 14.38 5.54 6.35
N ARG A 305 13.21 5.49 5.70
CA ARG A 305 12.62 6.64 5.03
C ARG A 305 12.21 7.72 6.02
N PHE A 306 11.64 7.37 7.18
CA PHE A 306 11.36 8.31 8.26
C PHE A 306 12.63 8.94 8.80
N LEU A 307 13.70 8.15 8.99
CA LEU A 307 15.00 8.66 9.47
C LEU A 307 15.63 9.61 8.45
N THR A 308 15.59 9.25 7.17
CA THR A 308 16.08 10.11 6.07
C THR A 308 15.37 11.45 6.05
N ASP A 309 14.04 11.45 6.17
CA ASP A 309 13.25 12.68 6.18
C ASP A 309 13.49 13.51 7.44
N TYR A 310 13.64 12.88 8.61
CA TYR A 310 14.03 13.56 9.84
C TYR A 310 15.37 14.28 9.71
N LEU A 311 16.39 13.60 9.16
CA LEU A 311 17.71 14.19 8.90
C LEU A 311 17.65 15.33 7.86
N SER A 312 16.69 15.25 6.93
CA SER A 312 16.47 16.23 5.85
C SER A 312 15.52 17.36 6.23
N GLY A 313 15.05 17.44 7.49
CA GLY A 313 14.24 18.54 8.00
C GLY A 313 12.73 18.35 7.88
N ASP A 314 12.24 17.11 7.80
CA ASP A 314 10.81 16.73 7.78
C ASP A 314 10.06 17.36 6.59
N THR A 315 10.57 17.15 5.37
CA THR A 315 10.04 17.77 4.15
C THR A 315 9.15 16.88 3.30
N TYR A 316 9.23 15.56 3.50
CA TYR A 316 8.50 14.56 2.69
C TYR A 316 7.22 14.10 3.37
N PHE A 317 7.29 13.62 4.61
CA PHE A 317 6.13 13.14 5.35
C PHE A 317 5.46 14.26 6.13
N ALA A 318 4.12 14.25 6.16
CA ALA A 318 3.37 15.15 7.03
C ALA A 318 3.69 14.85 8.51
N THR A 319 4.05 15.87 9.27
CA THR A 319 4.37 15.77 10.70
C THR A 319 3.35 16.52 11.54
N LYS A 320 3.00 15.95 12.70
CA LYS A 320 2.07 16.55 13.68
C LYS A 320 2.78 17.37 14.75
N TYR A 321 4.08 17.09 14.96
CA TYR A 321 4.93 17.73 15.97
C TYR A 321 6.41 17.55 15.63
N GLU A 322 7.27 18.28 16.27
CA GLU A 322 8.72 18.17 16.09
C GLU A 322 9.23 16.78 16.51
N GLY A 323 10.06 16.15 15.65
CA GLY A 323 10.58 14.80 15.87
C GLY A 323 9.59 13.67 15.60
N HIS A 324 8.42 13.95 14.98
CA HIS A 324 7.42 12.94 14.67
C HIS A 324 8.00 11.80 13.80
N ASN A 325 8.81 12.13 12.77
CA ASN A 325 9.43 11.11 11.94
C ASN A 325 10.48 10.28 12.70
N LEU A 326 11.16 10.84 13.69
CA LEU A 326 12.08 10.07 14.53
C LEU A 326 11.31 9.08 15.43
N VAL A 327 10.14 9.47 15.96
CA VAL A 327 9.27 8.56 16.71
C VAL A 327 8.81 7.40 15.82
N ARG A 328 8.36 7.70 14.61
CA ARG A 328 7.97 6.68 13.61
C ARG A 328 9.14 5.76 13.22
N CYS A 329 10.33 6.31 13.02
CA CYS A 329 11.52 5.51 12.77
C CYS A 329 11.77 4.52 13.90
N ARG A 330 11.69 4.96 15.15
CA ARG A 330 11.91 4.13 16.34
C ARG A 330 10.93 2.97 16.44
N THR A 331 9.66 3.19 16.17
CA THR A 331 8.66 2.11 16.14
C THR A 331 8.98 1.07 15.07
N GLN A 332 9.38 1.50 13.88
CA GLN A 332 9.74 0.58 12.80
C GLN A 332 11.03 -0.21 13.10
N ILE A 333 12.03 0.42 13.67
CA ILE A 333 13.28 -0.27 14.09
C ILE A 333 12.98 -1.30 15.19
N GLN A 334 12.13 -0.96 16.16
CA GLN A 334 11.71 -1.89 17.20
C GLN A 334 11.03 -3.13 16.60
N LEU A 335 10.06 -2.92 15.70
CA LEU A 335 9.39 -4.02 15.00
C LEU A 335 10.35 -4.86 14.15
N ALA A 336 11.25 -4.22 13.38
CA ALA A 336 12.22 -4.92 12.56
C ALA A 336 13.17 -5.80 13.41
N SER A 337 13.61 -5.29 14.56
CA SER A 337 14.44 -6.06 15.49
C SER A 337 13.73 -7.29 16.05
N GLU A 338 12.43 -7.17 16.38
CA GLU A 338 11.64 -8.29 16.87
C GLU A 338 11.32 -9.30 15.78
N MET A 339 11.09 -8.86 14.53
CA MET A 339 10.93 -9.74 13.37
C MET A 339 12.21 -10.53 13.11
N GLU A 340 13.37 -9.87 13.13
CA GLU A 340 14.68 -10.52 12.94
C GLU A 340 14.91 -11.62 13.99
N ALA A 341 14.60 -11.35 15.25
CA ALA A 341 14.70 -12.34 16.32
C ALA A 341 13.75 -13.54 16.14
N GLN A 342 12.68 -13.39 15.39
CA GLN A 342 11.64 -14.40 15.16
C GLN A 342 11.66 -14.99 13.74
N PHE A 343 12.65 -14.70 12.90
CA PHE A 343 12.72 -15.20 11.50
C PHE A 343 12.54 -16.70 11.37
N LYS A 344 13.11 -17.47 12.29
CA LYS A 344 13.00 -18.94 12.27
C LYS A 344 11.55 -19.37 12.44
N GLU A 345 10.86 -18.82 13.45
CA GLU A 345 9.46 -19.14 13.74
C GLU A 345 8.54 -18.68 12.60
N MET A 346 8.75 -17.47 12.07
CA MET A 346 8.02 -16.98 10.89
C MET A 346 8.19 -17.93 9.69
N GLY A 347 9.41 -18.41 9.45
CA GLY A 347 9.72 -19.35 8.36
C GLY A 347 9.08 -20.73 8.56
N GLU A 348 9.00 -21.23 9.79
CA GLU A 348 8.31 -22.48 10.15
C GLU A 348 6.81 -22.36 9.91
N ILE A 349 6.19 -21.25 10.32
CA ILE A 349 4.76 -20.94 10.07
C ILE A 349 4.45 -20.97 8.56
N ILE A 350 5.25 -20.28 7.73
CA ILE A 350 5.04 -20.27 6.27
C ILE A 350 5.13 -21.69 5.68
N LYS A 351 6.13 -22.47 6.10
CA LYS A 351 6.31 -23.86 5.65
C LYS A 351 5.13 -24.77 6.03
N GLU A 352 4.64 -24.64 7.26
CA GLU A 352 3.47 -25.41 7.72
C GLU A 352 2.21 -25.11 6.92
N ILE A 353 1.97 -23.82 6.58
CA ILE A 353 0.79 -23.41 5.82
C ILE A 353 0.86 -23.91 4.36
N LEU A 354 2.06 -23.91 3.76
CA LEU A 354 2.24 -24.30 2.36
C LEU A 354 2.43 -25.80 2.15
N ALA A 355 2.69 -26.56 3.21
CA ALA A 355 2.76 -28.03 3.14
C ALA A 355 1.38 -28.64 2.82
#